data_0678ccd82254c6f384fac2a08204b5d1
#
_entry.id   0678ccd82254c6f384fac2a08204b5d1
#
_cell.length_a   1.000
_cell.length_b   1.000
_cell.length_c   1.000
_cell.angle_alpha   90.00
_cell.angle_beta   90.00
_cell.angle_gamma   90.00
#
_symmetry.space_group_name_H-M   'P 1'
#
loop_
_entity.id
_entity.type
_entity.pdbx_description
1 polymer ?
#
loop_
_entity_poly.entity_id
_entity_poly.type
_entity_poly.pdbx_seq_one_letter_code
_entity_poly.pdbx_strand_id
1 'polypeptide(L)'
;MPEVHVLTPGDHFSPRTGSAIPTVVDGLCAALPAATTPRPRVVVADGTYPDRYTSADPVGYPLATARPADRYRDALAGRLGLPRPGVRRTLRPTLTDQDAWEPGVVLAHNAPQLVPLVHERHAAVLYAHNLLLRTYTAREADRVLGRAAAIVCVSGALADQTAAHLPARLRDRVRVVPNGVDTTRFVPRADPARGERLRVLFVGRMIPDKGADVVLDAVARLGRDDVELTVVGSQNFDAGAAPSPYERDLRAKAARLGDRVRLLPFTPRAEVAAVYREADVVVVPSRWAEPFALTVMEGMASGVPVIASAIGGIPEVAGDAGVLVRPDDPAELAAALEALADDEALRRRIGTRCRSWARTHDWAWARGRLDAVLTEVAGVSPTPVG
;
A
#
# COMPACT_ATOMS: atom_id res chain seq x y z
N MET A 1 20.74 -8.37 -11.55
CA MET A 1 19.79 -8.85 -12.59
C MET A 1 18.88 -7.69 -12.98
N PRO A 2 18.61 -7.44 -14.28
CA PRO A 2 17.68 -6.40 -14.70
C PRO A 2 16.29 -6.60 -14.12
N GLU A 3 15.66 -5.51 -13.66
CA GLU A 3 14.33 -5.51 -13.06
C GLU A 3 13.36 -4.66 -13.90
N VAL A 4 12.20 -5.22 -14.19
CA VAL A 4 11.12 -4.51 -14.87
C VAL A 4 9.85 -4.59 -14.01
N HIS A 5 9.41 -3.46 -13.48
CA HIS A 5 8.18 -3.34 -12.72
C HIS A 5 7.02 -2.99 -13.65
N VAL A 6 6.02 -3.84 -13.74
CA VAL A 6 4.78 -3.56 -14.48
C VAL A 6 3.69 -3.23 -13.49
N LEU A 7 3.28 -1.96 -13.49
CA LEU A 7 2.20 -1.47 -12.63
C LEU A 7 0.83 -1.90 -13.16
N THR A 8 -0.17 -1.87 -12.29
CA THR A 8 -1.57 -2.06 -12.72
C THR A 8 -1.96 -0.96 -13.71
N PRO A 9 -2.63 -1.29 -14.83
CA PRO A 9 -3.12 -0.26 -15.76
C PRO A 9 -3.93 0.82 -15.03
N GLY A 10 -3.55 2.08 -15.21
CA GLY A 10 -4.13 3.23 -14.50
C GLY A 10 -3.35 3.70 -13.28
N ASP A 11 -2.37 2.94 -12.78
CA ASP A 11 -1.40 3.47 -11.82
C ASP A 11 -0.39 4.38 -12.54
N HIS A 12 -0.10 5.50 -11.90
CA HIS A 12 0.84 6.49 -12.40
C HIS A 12 2.11 6.42 -11.54
N PHE A 13 3.25 6.19 -12.12
CA PHE A 13 4.53 6.27 -11.40
C PHE A 13 4.86 7.73 -11.09
N SER A 14 4.05 8.36 -10.23
CA SER A 14 4.05 9.80 -9.97
C SER A 14 3.74 10.12 -8.51
N PRO A 15 4.44 11.11 -7.89
CA PRO A 15 4.15 11.59 -6.55
C PRO A 15 2.83 12.36 -6.43
N ARG A 16 2.16 12.68 -7.53
CA ARG A 16 0.87 13.39 -7.53
C ARG A 16 -0.26 12.56 -7.00
N THR A 17 -0.17 11.24 -7.12
CA THR A 17 -1.21 10.34 -6.64
C THR A 17 -0.87 9.80 -5.24
N GLY A 18 -1.89 9.50 -4.45
CA GLY A 18 -1.75 8.79 -3.17
C GLY A 18 -1.77 7.27 -3.33
N SER A 19 -1.56 6.73 -4.55
CA SER A 19 -1.56 5.29 -4.78
C SER A 19 -0.38 4.63 -4.05
N ALA A 20 -0.67 3.56 -3.33
CA ALA A 20 0.34 2.83 -2.55
C ALA A 20 1.34 2.10 -3.46
N ILE A 21 0.89 1.50 -4.58
CA ILE A 21 1.74 0.67 -5.45
C ILE A 21 2.90 1.47 -6.05
N PRO A 22 2.67 2.62 -6.73
CA PRO A 22 3.77 3.46 -7.21
C PRO A 22 4.73 3.92 -6.11
N THR A 23 4.20 4.22 -4.91
CA THR A 23 5.02 4.59 -3.76
C THR A 23 5.93 3.44 -3.31
N VAL A 24 5.42 2.21 -3.30
CA VAL A 24 6.22 1.02 -2.94
C VAL A 24 7.31 0.78 -3.99
N VAL A 25 6.96 0.86 -5.28
CA VAL A 25 7.94 0.69 -6.35
C VAL A 25 9.02 1.76 -6.30
N ASP A 26 8.62 3.03 -6.10
CA ASP A 26 9.58 4.14 -5.91
C ASP A 26 10.53 3.87 -4.73
N GLY A 27 9.98 3.51 -3.58
CA GLY A 27 10.77 3.24 -2.37
C GLY A 27 11.77 2.09 -2.54
N LEU A 28 11.34 0.98 -3.16
CA LEU A 28 12.20 -0.17 -3.43
C LEU A 28 13.31 0.15 -4.45
N CYS A 29 13.00 0.94 -5.49
CA CYS A 29 13.97 1.35 -6.49
C CYS A 29 14.94 2.41 -5.94
N ALA A 30 14.46 3.37 -5.15
CA ALA A 30 15.29 4.41 -4.52
C ALA A 30 16.28 3.85 -3.47
N ALA A 31 15.97 2.71 -2.89
CA ALA A 31 16.86 2.03 -1.93
C ALA A 31 18.03 1.30 -2.58
N LEU A 32 18.06 1.17 -3.90
CA LEU A 32 19.21 0.61 -4.62
C LEU A 32 20.39 1.58 -4.57
N PRO A 33 21.64 1.05 -4.56
CA PRO A 33 22.82 1.89 -4.72
C PRO A 33 22.75 2.74 -5.99
N ALA A 34 23.15 3.99 -5.92
CA ALA A 34 23.11 4.92 -7.07
C ALA A 34 23.90 4.43 -8.31
N ALA A 35 24.90 3.58 -8.11
CA ALA A 35 25.72 2.97 -9.16
C ALA A 35 25.08 1.69 -9.76
N THR A 36 23.87 1.33 -9.36
CA THR A 36 23.21 0.11 -9.86
C THR A 36 22.99 0.19 -11.37
N THR A 37 23.54 -0.81 -12.07
CA THR A 37 23.44 -0.90 -13.54
C THR A 37 23.08 -2.33 -13.93
N PRO A 38 22.07 -2.54 -14.82
CA PRO A 38 21.14 -1.51 -15.31
C PRO A 38 20.19 -1.00 -14.21
N ARG A 39 19.71 0.24 -14.36
CA ARG A 39 18.67 0.78 -13.48
C ARG A 39 17.36 0.02 -13.67
N PRO A 40 16.54 -0.14 -12.61
CA PRO A 40 15.20 -0.71 -12.76
C PRO A 40 14.36 0.07 -13.78
N ARG A 41 13.48 -0.64 -14.47
CA ARG A 41 12.51 -0.04 -15.38
C ARG A 41 11.10 -0.13 -14.80
N VAL A 42 10.29 0.91 -15.02
CA VAL A 42 8.88 0.91 -14.64
C VAL A 42 8.04 1.15 -15.86
N VAL A 43 7.18 0.18 -16.16
CA VAL A 43 6.28 0.25 -17.33
C VAL A 43 5.05 1.07 -16.96
N VAL A 44 4.81 2.17 -17.67
CA VAL A 44 3.78 3.17 -17.40
C VAL A 44 2.97 3.50 -18.63
N ALA A 45 1.67 3.74 -18.46
CA ALA A 45 0.80 4.10 -19.58
C ALA A 45 1.16 5.47 -20.18
N ASP A 46 1.11 5.59 -21.49
CA ASP A 46 1.27 6.86 -22.20
C ASP A 46 0.16 7.84 -21.83
N GLY A 47 0.46 9.14 -21.85
CA GLY A 47 -0.50 10.19 -21.51
C GLY A 47 -0.83 10.31 -20.01
N THR A 48 -0.10 9.60 -19.13
CA THR A 48 -0.17 9.78 -17.67
C THR A 48 0.64 11.01 -17.23
N TYR A 49 0.58 11.33 -15.91
CA TYR A 49 1.28 12.50 -15.36
C TYR A 49 2.75 12.57 -15.80
N PRO A 50 3.23 13.74 -16.28
CA PRO A 50 4.63 13.91 -16.67
C PRO A 50 5.60 13.91 -15.49
N ASP A 51 5.13 14.35 -14.31
CA ASP A 51 5.94 14.34 -13.08
C ASP A 51 6.03 12.90 -12.57
N ARG A 52 7.13 12.27 -12.82
CA ARG A 52 7.38 10.88 -12.42
C ARG A 52 8.41 10.82 -11.32
N TYR A 53 8.38 9.74 -10.54
CA TYR A 53 9.50 9.39 -9.67
C TYR A 53 10.76 9.17 -10.50
N THR A 54 11.92 9.46 -9.91
CA THR A 54 13.23 9.40 -10.59
C THR A 54 14.04 8.17 -10.20
N SER A 55 13.51 7.30 -9.34
CA SER A 55 14.20 6.12 -8.82
C SER A 55 14.37 4.99 -9.85
N ALA A 56 13.61 5.03 -10.95
CA ALA A 56 13.64 4.05 -12.03
C ALA A 56 13.43 4.72 -13.39
N ASP A 57 13.77 4.01 -14.47
CA ASP A 57 13.59 4.49 -15.83
C ASP A 57 12.18 4.15 -16.34
N PRO A 58 11.34 5.14 -16.69
CA PRO A 58 9.99 4.88 -17.18
C PRO A 58 10.02 4.36 -18.62
N VAL A 59 9.23 3.31 -18.90
CA VAL A 59 9.00 2.75 -20.23
C VAL A 59 7.52 2.97 -20.59
N GLY A 60 7.24 3.76 -21.60
CA GLY A 60 5.87 4.06 -22.05
C GLY A 60 5.24 2.88 -22.78
N TYR A 61 3.93 2.70 -22.62
CA TYR A 61 3.14 1.78 -23.43
C TYR A 61 1.76 2.37 -23.77
N PRO A 62 1.18 2.04 -24.94
CA PRO A 62 -0.14 2.53 -25.32
C PRO A 62 -1.22 1.85 -24.49
N LEU A 63 -2.06 2.64 -23.80
CA LEU A 63 -3.13 2.11 -22.96
C LEU A 63 -4.23 1.47 -23.81
N ALA A 64 -4.47 0.18 -23.62
CA ALA A 64 -5.55 -0.52 -24.29
C ALA A 64 -6.91 -0.25 -23.62
N THR A 65 -7.91 0.11 -24.40
CA THR A 65 -9.26 0.36 -23.91
C THR A 65 -10.00 -0.94 -23.58
N ALA A 66 -10.58 -1.03 -22.40
CA ALA A 66 -11.46 -2.13 -22.04
C ALA A 66 -12.73 -2.12 -22.90
N ARG A 67 -13.20 -3.30 -23.32
CA ARG A 67 -14.45 -3.46 -24.07
C ARG A 67 -15.59 -3.85 -23.14
N PRO A 68 -16.81 -3.37 -23.36
CA PRO A 68 -17.94 -3.70 -22.48
C PRO A 68 -18.19 -5.22 -22.30
N ALA A 69 -17.91 -6.01 -23.34
CA ALA A 69 -18.07 -7.47 -23.33
C ALA A 69 -16.98 -8.20 -22.54
N ASP A 70 -15.84 -7.55 -22.23
CA ASP A 70 -14.70 -8.22 -21.57
C ASP A 70 -15.07 -8.76 -20.20
N ARG A 71 -15.85 -8.01 -19.42
CA ARG A 71 -16.29 -8.44 -18.08
C ARG A 71 -17.02 -9.79 -18.10
N TYR A 72 -17.87 -10.01 -19.11
CA TYR A 72 -18.62 -11.26 -19.24
C TYR A 72 -17.72 -12.42 -19.71
N ARG A 73 -16.83 -12.13 -20.68
CA ARG A 73 -15.86 -13.11 -21.19
C ARG A 73 -14.88 -13.55 -20.10
N ASP A 74 -14.39 -12.60 -19.31
CA ASP A 74 -13.47 -12.84 -18.21
C ASP A 74 -14.14 -13.63 -17.07
N ALA A 75 -15.41 -13.31 -16.74
CA ALA A 75 -16.18 -14.05 -15.77
C ALA A 75 -16.44 -15.50 -16.21
N LEU A 76 -16.77 -15.74 -17.48
CA LEU A 76 -16.96 -17.07 -18.03
C LEU A 76 -15.64 -17.84 -18.06
N ALA A 77 -14.55 -17.24 -18.55
CA ALA A 77 -13.23 -17.85 -18.58
C ALA A 77 -12.77 -18.26 -17.16
N GLY A 78 -12.92 -17.36 -16.17
CA GLY A 78 -12.57 -17.66 -14.78
C GLY A 78 -13.37 -18.84 -14.19
N ARG A 79 -14.68 -18.93 -14.48
CA ARG A 79 -15.52 -20.08 -14.07
C ARG A 79 -15.06 -21.40 -14.69
N LEU A 80 -14.56 -21.35 -15.91
CA LEU A 80 -13.98 -22.51 -16.62
C LEU A 80 -12.53 -22.80 -16.20
N GLY A 81 -11.96 -22.02 -15.31
CA GLY A 81 -10.56 -22.10 -14.89
C GLY A 81 -9.59 -21.72 -16.01
N LEU A 82 -9.99 -20.82 -16.90
CA LEU A 82 -9.18 -20.31 -18.02
C LEU A 82 -8.66 -18.91 -17.71
N PRO A 83 -7.52 -18.51 -18.31
CA PRO A 83 -7.05 -17.13 -18.23
C PRO A 83 -8.08 -16.13 -18.81
N ARG A 84 -8.17 -14.93 -18.20
CA ARG A 84 -9.16 -13.90 -18.54
C ARG A 84 -8.74 -13.12 -19.79
N PRO A 85 -9.40 -13.32 -20.94
CA PRO A 85 -8.95 -12.75 -22.21
C PRO A 85 -9.01 -11.23 -22.27
N GLY A 86 -10.01 -10.60 -21.63
CA GLY A 86 -10.16 -9.15 -21.58
C GLY A 86 -9.03 -8.51 -20.76
N VAL A 87 -8.76 -9.01 -19.55
CA VAL A 87 -7.65 -8.54 -18.72
C VAL A 87 -6.30 -8.74 -19.43
N ARG A 88 -6.07 -9.91 -20.04
CA ARG A 88 -4.83 -10.17 -20.78
C ARG A 88 -4.64 -9.23 -21.96
N ARG A 89 -5.73 -8.86 -22.65
CA ARG A 89 -5.67 -7.90 -23.75
C ARG A 89 -5.24 -6.51 -23.29
N THR A 90 -5.69 -6.06 -22.12
CA THR A 90 -5.26 -4.76 -21.56
C THR A 90 -3.84 -4.79 -21.01
N LEU A 91 -3.34 -5.96 -20.60
CA LEU A 91 -1.98 -6.12 -20.09
C LEU A 91 -0.93 -6.37 -21.19
N ARG A 92 -1.30 -6.95 -22.35
CA ARG A 92 -0.33 -7.27 -23.41
C ARG A 92 0.55 -6.08 -23.85
N PRO A 93 0.02 -4.85 -24.02
CA PRO A 93 0.84 -3.72 -24.44
C PRO A 93 1.98 -3.38 -23.49
N THR A 94 1.88 -3.73 -22.19
CA THR A 94 2.94 -3.50 -21.20
C THR A 94 4.20 -4.33 -21.46
N LEU A 95 4.10 -5.37 -22.29
CA LEU A 95 5.18 -6.31 -22.60
C LEU A 95 5.57 -6.29 -24.09
N THR A 96 5.16 -5.27 -24.87
CA THR A 96 5.39 -5.25 -26.32
C THR A 96 6.87 -5.40 -26.69
N ASP A 97 7.75 -4.75 -25.94
CA ASP A 97 9.18 -4.70 -26.23
C ASP A 97 10.01 -5.71 -25.40
N GLN A 98 9.35 -6.67 -24.71
CA GLN A 98 10.03 -7.59 -23.79
C GLN A 98 11.13 -8.42 -24.46
N ASP A 99 11.02 -8.68 -25.77
CA ASP A 99 12.02 -9.44 -26.53
C ASP A 99 13.34 -8.67 -26.71
N ALA A 100 13.28 -7.34 -26.62
CA ALA A 100 14.44 -6.45 -26.66
C ALA A 100 15.06 -6.21 -25.27
N TRP A 101 14.40 -6.63 -24.19
CA TRP A 101 14.94 -6.48 -22.84
C TRP A 101 16.03 -7.52 -22.56
N GLU A 102 17.04 -7.14 -21.80
CA GLU A 102 18.00 -8.11 -21.28
C GLU A 102 17.29 -9.12 -20.38
N PRO A 103 17.70 -10.43 -20.42
CA PRO A 103 17.14 -11.41 -19.51
C PRO A 103 17.19 -10.97 -18.05
N GLY A 104 16.05 -11.00 -17.39
CA GLY A 104 15.91 -10.45 -16.03
C GLY A 104 14.63 -10.89 -15.36
N VAL A 105 14.14 -10.11 -14.41
CA VAL A 105 12.89 -10.36 -13.70
C VAL A 105 11.83 -9.34 -14.10
N VAL A 106 10.60 -9.81 -14.32
CA VAL A 106 9.40 -8.98 -14.51
C VAL A 106 8.53 -9.12 -13.27
N LEU A 107 8.40 -8.02 -12.53
CA LEU A 107 7.55 -7.92 -11.34
C LEU A 107 6.16 -7.40 -11.73
N ALA A 108 5.18 -8.30 -11.70
CA ALA A 108 3.79 -8.02 -12.05
C ALA A 108 3.03 -7.50 -10.82
N HIS A 109 2.94 -6.18 -10.63
CA HIS A 109 2.27 -5.58 -9.48
C HIS A 109 0.74 -5.69 -9.61
N ASN A 110 0.11 -6.42 -8.71
CA ASN A 110 -1.34 -6.71 -8.70
C ASN A 110 -1.89 -7.27 -10.02
N ALA A 111 -1.06 -7.89 -10.85
CA ALA A 111 -1.41 -8.32 -12.19
C ALA A 111 -1.19 -9.85 -12.41
N PRO A 112 -1.97 -10.75 -11.78
CA PRO A 112 -1.78 -12.21 -11.95
C PRO A 112 -1.82 -12.64 -13.41
N GLN A 113 -2.74 -12.06 -14.22
CA GLN A 113 -2.92 -12.40 -15.63
C GLN A 113 -1.74 -11.94 -16.53
N LEU A 114 -0.79 -11.16 -16.00
CA LEU A 114 0.44 -10.80 -16.69
C LEU A 114 1.46 -11.95 -16.72
N VAL A 115 1.53 -12.73 -15.63
CA VAL A 115 2.52 -13.81 -15.45
C VAL A 115 2.64 -14.73 -16.68
N PRO A 116 1.53 -15.25 -17.27
CA PRO A 116 1.63 -16.12 -18.45
C PRO A 116 1.92 -15.38 -19.76
N LEU A 117 2.03 -14.04 -19.74
CA LEU A 117 2.39 -13.23 -20.91
C LEU A 117 3.88 -12.88 -20.93
N VAL A 118 4.58 -13.04 -19.82
CA VAL A 118 6.02 -12.82 -19.72
C VAL A 118 6.75 -13.87 -20.54
N HIS A 119 7.67 -13.43 -21.42
CA HIS A 119 8.48 -14.34 -22.24
C HIS A 119 9.39 -15.20 -21.36
N GLU A 120 9.67 -16.42 -21.78
CA GLU A 120 10.42 -17.43 -20.99
C GLU A 120 11.86 -17.03 -20.63
N ARG A 121 12.46 -16.13 -21.40
CA ARG A 121 13.77 -15.55 -21.08
C ARG A 121 13.79 -14.71 -19.79
N HIS A 122 12.62 -14.31 -19.29
CA HIS A 122 12.47 -13.54 -18.06
C HIS A 122 11.80 -14.37 -16.98
N ALA A 123 12.25 -14.20 -15.73
CA ALA A 123 11.54 -14.73 -14.59
C ALA A 123 10.32 -13.84 -14.28
N ALA A 124 9.14 -14.45 -14.16
CA ALA A 124 7.92 -13.73 -13.80
C ALA A 124 7.66 -13.84 -12.30
N VAL A 125 7.52 -12.72 -11.62
CA VAL A 125 7.17 -12.62 -10.19
C VAL A 125 5.85 -11.89 -10.05
N LEU A 126 4.84 -12.51 -9.42
CA LEU A 126 3.66 -11.78 -8.99
C LEU A 126 3.99 -11.02 -7.71
N TYR A 127 3.78 -9.69 -7.70
CA TYR A 127 3.89 -8.85 -6.51
C TYR A 127 2.49 -8.42 -6.07
N ALA A 128 1.96 -9.06 -5.04
CA ALA A 128 0.62 -8.83 -4.54
C ALA A 128 0.61 -7.75 -3.44
N HIS A 129 -0.07 -6.65 -3.71
CA HIS A 129 -0.35 -5.58 -2.76
C HIS A 129 -1.75 -5.67 -2.16
N ASN A 130 -2.59 -6.56 -2.70
CA ASN A 130 -3.97 -6.81 -2.27
C ASN A 130 -4.31 -8.29 -2.43
N LEU A 131 -5.41 -8.73 -1.82
CA LEU A 131 -5.94 -10.06 -2.03
C LEU A 131 -6.55 -10.19 -3.43
N LEU A 132 -5.75 -10.68 -4.38
CA LEU A 132 -6.07 -10.73 -5.81
C LEU A 132 -6.89 -11.96 -6.21
N LEU A 133 -6.70 -13.08 -5.52
CA LEU A 133 -7.17 -14.38 -5.96
C LEU A 133 -8.59 -14.72 -5.46
N ARG A 134 -9.25 -13.83 -4.75
CA ARG A 134 -10.60 -14.05 -4.17
C ARG A 134 -11.66 -14.49 -5.20
N THR A 135 -11.50 -14.07 -6.45
CA THR A 135 -12.41 -14.43 -7.55
C THR A 135 -11.85 -15.48 -8.50
N TYR A 136 -10.72 -16.07 -8.16
CA TYR A 136 -10.09 -17.11 -8.96
C TYR A 136 -10.50 -18.50 -8.48
N THR A 137 -10.76 -19.39 -9.42
CA THR A 137 -10.81 -20.83 -9.10
C THR A 137 -9.40 -21.38 -8.92
N ALA A 138 -9.22 -22.45 -8.15
CA ALA A 138 -7.91 -23.10 -8.00
C ALA A 138 -7.28 -23.48 -9.35
N ARG A 139 -8.11 -23.92 -10.30
CA ARG A 139 -7.68 -24.26 -11.68
C ARG A 139 -7.23 -23.03 -12.46
N GLU A 140 -7.92 -21.90 -12.33
CA GLU A 140 -7.50 -20.63 -12.94
C GLU A 140 -6.18 -20.15 -12.34
N ALA A 141 -6.07 -20.15 -11.00
CA ALA A 141 -4.85 -19.76 -10.29
C ALA A 141 -3.66 -20.63 -10.72
N ASP A 142 -3.89 -21.93 -10.88
CA ASP A 142 -2.88 -22.89 -11.33
C ASP A 142 -2.34 -22.57 -12.73
N ARG A 143 -3.24 -22.30 -13.67
CA ARG A 143 -2.86 -21.95 -15.06
C ARG A 143 -2.19 -20.60 -15.19
N VAL A 144 -2.67 -19.63 -14.40
CA VAL A 144 -2.20 -18.25 -14.48
C VAL A 144 -0.85 -18.10 -13.75
N LEU A 145 -0.70 -18.73 -12.58
CA LEU A 145 0.49 -18.55 -11.75
C LEU A 145 1.47 -19.73 -11.82
N GLY A 146 1.16 -20.76 -12.64
CA GLY A 146 2.00 -21.94 -12.77
C GLY A 146 3.44 -21.66 -13.19
N ARG A 147 3.69 -20.55 -13.90
CA ARG A 147 5.02 -20.08 -14.32
C ARG A 147 5.61 -19.00 -13.42
N ALA A 148 4.89 -18.52 -12.39
CA ALA A 148 5.45 -17.55 -11.46
C ALA A 148 6.67 -18.16 -10.74
N ALA A 149 7.81 -17.52 -10.83
CA ALA A 149 9.01 -17.93 -10.10
C ALA A 149 8.85 -17.69 -8.59
N ALA A 150 8.16 -16.61 -8.23
CA ALA A 150 7.73 -16.31 -6.86
C ALA A 150 6.39 -15.56 -6.85
N ILE A 151 5.68 -15.63 -5.72
CA ILE A 151 4.47 -14.87 -5.41
C ILE A 151 4.77 -14.05 -4.16
N VAL A 152 5.10 -12.79 -4.35
CA VAL A 152 5.44 -11.87 -3.27
C VAL A 152 4.18 -11.24 -2.68
N CYS A 153 4.06 -11.25 -1.36
CA CYS A 153 2.99 -10.59 -0.60
C CYS A 153 3.58 -9.58 0.37
N VAL A 154 2.90 -8.46 0.58
CA VAL A 154 3.40 -7.34 1.41
C VAL A 154 3.24 -7.55 2.93
N SER A 155 2.67 -8.67 3.36
CA SER A 155 2.58 -9.09 4.77
C SER A 155 2.34 -10.59 4.87
N GLY A 156 2.58 -11.18 6.05
CA GLY A 156 2.23 -12.56 6.36
C GLY A 156 0.73 -12.80 6.28
N ALA A 157 -0.08 -11.87 6.81
CA ALA A 157 -1.54 -11.94 6.71
C ALA A 157 -2.03 -12.01 5.24
N LEU A 158 -1.45 -11.24 4.34
CA LEU A 158 -1.77 -11.32 2.92
C LEU A 158 -1.23 -12.62 2.28
N ALA A 159 -0.06 -13.09 2.73
CA ALA A 159 0.53 -14.35 2.25
C ALA A 159 -0.37 -15.54 2.60
N ASP A 160 -0.86 -15.63 3.84
CA ASP A 160 -1.78 -16.67 4.29
C ASP A 160 -3.09 -16.65 3.50
N GLN A 161 -3.69 -15.47 3.34
CA GLN A 161 -4.90 -15.29 2.54
C GLN A 161 -4.66 -15.69 1.08
N THR A 162 -3.52 -15.33 0.50
CA THR A 162 -3.16 -15.69 -0.88
C THR A 162 -2.94 -17.19 -1.01
N ALA A 163 -2.19 -17.80 -0.09
CA ALA A 163 -1.92 -19.25 -0.08
C ALA A 163 -3.19 -20.08 0.03
N ALA A 164 -4.21 -19.61 0.76
CA ALA A 164 -5.51 -20.29 0.86
C ALA A 164 -6.24 -20.40 -0.50
N HIS A 165 -5.97 -19.51 -1.46
CA HIS A 165 -6.55 -19.53 -2.81
C HIS A 165 -5.65 -20.24 -3.85
N LEU A 166 -4.43 -20.66 -3.45
CA LEU A 166 -3.49 -21.31 -4.34
C LEU A 166 -3.60 -22.84 -4.27
N PRO A 167 -3.42 -23.53 -5.41
CA PRO A 167 -3.19 -24.98 -5.38
C PRO A 167 -1.91 -25.32 -4.60
N ALA A 168 -1.89 -26.48 -3.94
CA ALA A 168 -0.81 -26.87 -3.02
C ALA A 168 0.59 -26.68 -3.60
N ARG A 169 0.81 -27.04 -4.87
CA ARG A 169 2.11 -26.94 -5.56
C ARG A 169 2.66 -25.53 -5.75
N LEU A 170 1.82 -24.49 -5.57
CA LEU A 170 2.23 -23.09 -5.71
C LEU A 170 2.43 -22.40 -4.36
N ARG A 171 2.00 -22.99 -3.26
CA ARG A 171 2.10 -22.37 -1.93
C ARG A 171 3.54 -22.13 -1.50
N ASP A 172 4.44 -23.04 -1.86
CA ASP A 172 5.87 -22.93 -1.55
C ASP A 172 6.58 -21.81 -2.32
N ARG A 173 5.90 -21.16 -3.30
CA ARG A 173 6.41 -19.98 -4.01
C ARG A 173 6.02 -18.67 -3.38
N VAL A 174 5.18 -18.69 -2.32
CA VAL A 174 4.78 -17.48 -1.60
C VAL A 174 5.95 -16.96 -0.76
N ARG A 175 6.24 -15.68 -0.89
CA ARG A 175 7.28 -14.96 -0.14
C ARG A 175 6.69 -13.70 0.46
N VAL A 176 7.17 -13.32 1.63
CA VAL A 176 6.77 -12.06 2.29
C VAL A 176 7.88 -11.03 2.12
N VAL A 177 7.54 -9.93 1.47
CA VAL A 177 8.40 -8.74 1.34
C VAL A 177 7.60 -7.55 1.84
N PRO A 178 7.71 -7.20 3.13
CA PRO A 178 7.00 -6.05 3.69
C PRO A 178 7.44 -4.74 3.04
N ASN A 179 6.55 -3.76 3.01
CA ASN A 179 6.92 -2.42 2.55
C ASN A 179 7.80 -1.73 3.61
N GLY A 180 8.62 -0.80 3.15
CA GLY A 180 9.38 0.10 4.01
C GLY A 180 8.72 1.47 4.18
N VAL A 181 9.44 2.37 4.83
CA VAL A 181 9.10 3.78 4.95
C VAL A 181 10.34 4.66 4.72
N ASP A 182 10.13 5.84 4.19
CA ASP A 182 11.20 6.86 4.04
C ASP A 182 11.40 7.61 5.36
N THR A 183 12.39 7.17 6.15
CA THR A 183 12.71 7.75 7.46
C THR A 183 13.47 9.07 7.38
N THR A 184 13.86 9.51 6.19
CA THR A 184 14.47 10.82 5.95
C THR A 184 13.42 11.89 5.65
N ARG A 185 12.31 11.48 5.06
CA ARG A 185 11.17 12.32 4.76
C ARG A 185 10.20 12.43 5.92
N PHE A 186 9.82 11.29 6.50
CA PHE A 186 8.99 11.21 7.69
C PHE A 186 9.90 11.29 8.92
N VAL A 187 10.01 12.49 9.48
CA VAL A 187 10.88 12.78 10.61
C VAL A 187 10.08 13.40 11.77
N PRO A 188 10.49 13.19 13.01
CA PRO A 188 9.89 13.85 14.16
C PRO A 188 9.92 15.38 14.02
N ARG A 189 8.97 16.04 14.66
CA ARG A 189 8.98 17.50 14.80
C ARG A 189 10.23 17.95 15.58
N ALA A 190 10.84 19.04 15.13
CA ALA A 190 12.04 19.58 15.75
C ALA A 190 11.78 20.12 17.18
N ASP A 191 10.63 20.75 17.39
CA ASP A 191 10.19 21.24 18.70
C ASP A 191 9.01 20.39 19.19
N PRO A 192 9.19 19.56 20.21
CA PRO A 192 8.11 18.76 20.78
C PRO A 192 7.15 19.58 21.68
N ALA A 193 7.32 20.90 21.81
CA ALA A 193 6.45 21.71 22.65
C ALA A 193 4.98 21.49 22.28
N ARG A 194 4.20 21.08 23.26
CA ARG A 194 2.77 20.82 23.12
C ARG A 194 2.00 22.14 23.12
N GLY A 195 1.04 22.25 22.18
CA GLY A 195 -0.04 23.22 22.32
C GLY A 195 -1.01 22.82 23.46
N GLU A 196 -2.02 23.62 23.70
CA GLU A 196 -3.05 23.37 24.73
C GLU A 196 -3.89 22.12 24.43
N ARG A 197 -4.01 21.71 23.13
CA ARG A 197 -4.81 20.57 22.68
C ARG A 197 -3.94 19.42 22.19
N LEU A 198 -4.38 18.17 22.44
CA LEU A 198 -3.84 16.96 21.82
C LEU A 198 -4.29 16.90 20.36
N ARG A 199 -3.35 16.88 19.42
CA ARG A 199 -3.62 16.84 17.97
C ARG A 199 -3.66 15.41 17.47
N VAL A 200 -4.87 14.91 17.23
CA VAL A 200 -5.12 13.60 16.63
C VAL A 200 -5.18 13.74 15.12
N LEU A 201 -4.54 12.85 14.39
CA LEU A 201 -4.48 12.85 12.93
C LEU A 201 -5.01 11.55 12.35
N PHE A 202 -5.91 11.65 11.39
CA PHE A 202 -6.27 10.59 10.45
C PHE A 202 -5.82 10.99 9.04
N VAL A 203 -5.13 10.09 8.34
CA VAL A 203 -4.77 10.27 6.92
C VAL A 203 -5.23 9.05 6.14
N GLY A 204 -6.09 9.24 5.13
CA GLY A 204 -6.57 8.14 4.31
C GLY A 204 -7.66 8.51 3.33
N ARG A 205 -8.01 7.58 2.47
CA ARG A 205 -9.18 7.76 1.60
C ARG A 205 -10.46 7.85 2.43
N MET A 206 -11.35 8.76 2.05
CA MET A 206 -12.65 8.92 2.69
C MET A 206 -13.64 7.88 2.17
N ILE A 207 -13.44 6.63 2.58
CA ILE A 207 -14.29 5.47 2.30
C ILE A 207 -14.56 4.70 3.60
N PRO A 208 -15.69 3.99 3.72
CA PRO A 208 -16.06 3.27 4.95
C PRO A 208 -14.98 2.33 5.47
N ASP A 209 -14.28 1.65 4.57
CA ASP A 209 -13.22 0.69 4.92
C ASP A 209 -12.08 1.31 5.74
N LYS A 210 -11.82 2.62 5.59
CA LYS A 210 -10.75 3.33 6.31
C LYS A 210 -11.15 3.85 7.68
N GLY A 211 -12.46 3.87 8.00
CA GLY A 211 -12.96 4.14 9.34
C GLY A 211 -12.81 5.59 9.83
N ALA A 212 -12.82 6.59 8.95
CA ALA A 212 -12.78 8.00 9.37
C ALA A 212 -13.94 8.38 10.30
N ASP A 213 -15.10 7.76 10.15
CA ASP A 213 -16.24 7.91 11.05
C ASP A 213 -16.01 7.27 12.42
N VAL A 214 -15.21 6.19 12.53
CA VAL A 214 -14.84 5.57 13.82
C VAL A 214 -14.04 6.54 14.69
N VAL A 215 -13.08 7.27 14.08
CA VAL A 215 -12.31 8.25 14.85
C VAL A 215 -13.14 9.47 15.22
N LEU A 216 -14.08 9.91 14.37
CA LEU A 216 -15.04 10.97 14.70
C LEU A 216 -15.92 10.56 15.89
N ASP A 217 -16.44 9.33 15.87
CA ASP A 217 -17.28 8.78 16.94
C ASP A 217 -16.48 8.60 18.24
N ALA A 218 -15.19 8.23 18.17
CA ALA A 218 -14.30 8.14 19.33
C ALA A 218 -14.05 9.52 19.95
N VAL A 219 -13.77 10.55 19.16
CA VAL A 219 -13.57 11.94 19.64
C VAL A 219 -14.86 12.53 20.21
N ALA A 220 -16.02 12.22 19.59
CA ALA A 220 -17.32 12.62 20.13
C ALA A 220 -17.56 11.98 21.52
N ARG A 221 -17.26 10.68 21.65
CA ARG A 221 -17.42 9.92 22.89
C ARG A 221 -16.49 10.39 24.00
N LEU A 222 -15.26 10.78 23.64
CA LEU A 222 -14.29 11.31 24.58
C LEU A 222 -14.77 12.62 25.24
N GLY A 223 -15.51 13.48 24.51
CA GLY A 223 -16.16 14.67 25.04
C GLY A 223 -15.22 15.75 25.59
N ARG A 224 -13.93 15.72 25.23
CA ARG A 224 -12.86 16.61 25.75
C ARG A 224 -12.63 17.79 24.80
N ASP A 225 -12.48 18.98 25.36
CA ASP A 225 -12.19 20.19 24.58
C ASP A 225 -10.68 20.37 24.32
N ASP A 226 -9.83 19.66 25.06
CA ASP A 226 -8.38 19.64 24.88
C ASP A 226 -7.90 18.56 23.87
N VAL A 227 -8.81 17.98 23.07
CA VAL A 227 -8.51 17.05 21.98
C VAL A 227 -9.06 17.60 20.68
N GLU A 228 -8.20 17.77 19.69
CA GLU A 228 -8.58 18.15 18.33
C GLU A 228 -8.24 17.06 17.32
N LEU A 229 -9.07 16.89 16.30
CA LEU A 229 -8.92 15.90 15.24
C LEU A 229 -8.75 16.60 13.89
N THR A 230 -7.68 16.26 13.19
CA THR A 230 -7.52 16.59 11.78
C THR A 230 -7.71 15.33 10.94
N VAL A 231 -8.64 15.37 10.00
CA VAL A 231 -8.94 14.29 9.05
C VAL A 231 -8.51 14.74 7.67
N VAL A 232 -7.56 14.03 7.06
CA VAL A 232 -6.94 14.40 5.78
C VAL A 232 -7.23 13.35 4.72
N GLY A 233 -7.81 13.77 3.60
CA GLY A 233 -8.04 12.91 2.44
C GLY A 233 -9.33 13.24 1.69
N SER A 234 -9.58 12.46 0.66
CA SER A 234 -10.78 12.48 -0.18
C SER A 234 -11.10 11.04 -0.61
N GLN A 235 -12.28 10.80 -1.17
CA GLN A 235 -12.60 9.47 -1.72
C GLN A 235 -11.61 9.08 -2.81
N ASN A 236 -11.26 10.03 -3.69
CA ASN A 236 -10.28 9.90 -4.75
C ASN A 236 -9.05 10.77 -4.43
N PHE A 237 -8.02 10.67 -5.28
CA PHE A 237 -6.81 11.51 -5.18
C PHE A 237 -6.99 12.87 -5.89
N ASP A 238 -8.19 13.43 -5.83
CA ASP A 238 -8.56 14.72 -6.42
C ASP A 238 -9.22 15.60 -5.37
N ALA A 239 -8.53 16.69 -4.99
CA ALA A 239 -9.01 17.65 -4.01
C ALA A 239 -10.23 18.46 -4.51
N GLY A 240 -10.44 18.55 -5.83
CA GLY A 240 -11.54 19.27 -6.47
C GLY A 240 -12.79 18.43 -6.73
N ALA A 241 -12.74 17.11 -6.49
CA ALA A 241 -13.87 16.23 -6.72
C ALA A 241 -15.04 16.53 -5.78
N ALA A 242 -16.28 16.39 -6.29
CA ALA A 242 -17.47 16.53 -5.46
C ALA A 242 -17.49 15.48 -4.33
N PRO A 243 -17.88 15.85 -3.09
CA PRO A 243 -17.93 14.93 -1.98
C PRO A 243 -18.87 13.75 -2.22
N SER A 244 -18.41 12.54 -1.92
CA SER A 244 -19.22 11.33 -1.92
C SER A 244 -20.33 11.37 -0.85
N PRO A 245 -21.33 10.46 -0.88
CA PRO A 245 -22.29 10.33 0.21
C PRO A 245 -21.62 10.17 1.58
N TYR A 246 -20.62 9.29 1.67
CA TYR A 246 -19.86 9.06 2.90
C TYR A 246 -19.10 10.31 3.38
N GLU A 247 -18.48 11.07 2.48
CA GLU A 247 -17.82 12.33 2.83
C GLU A 247 -18.82 13.40 3.32
N ARG A 248 -20.04 13.43 2.77
CA ARG A 248 -21.11 14.33 3.27
C ARG A 248 -21.51 13.97 4.70
N ASP A 249 -21.66 12.66 4.98
CA ASP A 249 -22.00 12.18 6.33
C ASP A 249 -20.87 12.49 7.33
N LEU A 250 -19.60 12.33 6.94
CA LEU A 250 -18.44 12.72 7.75
C LEU A 250 -18.45 14.23 8.06
N ARG A 251 -18.75 15.08 7.05
CA ARG A 251 -18.87 16.53 7.25
C ARG A 251 -20.00 16.90 8.23
N ALA A 252 -21.14 16.20 8.14
CA ALA A 252 -22.26 16.42 9.06
C ALA A 252 -21.90 15.98 10.50
N LYS A 253 -21.17 14.88 10.67
CA LYS A 253 -20.64 14.44 11.98
C LYS A 253 -19.63 15.46 12.53
N ALA A 254 -18.64 15.87 11.72
CA ALA A 254 -17.63 16.84 12.11
C ALA A 254 -18.22 18.19 12.53
N ALA A 255 -19.24 18.68 11.83
CA ALA A 255 -19.90 19.94 12.16
C ALA A 255 -20.52 19.93 13.56
N ARG A 256 -20.97 18.77 14.07
CA ARG A 256 -21.50 18.64 15.45
C ARG A 256 -20.41 18.74 16.52
N LEU A 257 -19.15 18.50 16.13
CA LEU A 257 -17.99 18.56 17.02
C LEU A 257 -17.31 19.94 17.02
N GLY A 258 -17.80 20.86 16.17
CA GLY A 258 -17.37 22.24 16.11
C GLY A 258 -15.90 22.41 15.72
N ASP A 259 -15.19 23.31 16.39
CA ASP A 259 -13.77 23.65 16.14
C ASP A 259 -12.78 22.54 16.51
N ARG A 260 -13.23 21.51 17.20
CA ARG A 260 -12.42 20.32 17.54
C ARG A 260 -12.10 19.45 16.36
N VAL A 261 -12.77 19.59 15.19
CA VAL A 261 -12.56 18.75 14.02
C VAL A 261 -12.30 19.59 12.78
N ARG A 262 -11.19 19.31 12.11
CA ARG A 262 -10.83 19.89 10.81
C ARG A 262 -10.81 18.80 9.75
N LEU A 263 -11.55 19.00 8.66
CA LEU A 263 -11.54 18.13 7.49
C LEU A 263 -10.74 18.80 6.38
N LEU A 264 -9.62 18.22 6.01
CA LEU A 264 -8.74 18.69 4.94
C LEU A 264 -8.88 17.79 3.71
N PRO A 265 -8.80 18.33 2.49
CA PRO A 265 -8.85 17.55 1.27
C PRO A 265 -7.64 16.63 1.14
N PHE A 266 -7.59 15.86 0.05
CA PHE A 266 -6.40 15.09 -0.32
C PHE A 266 -5.15 15.99 -0.33
N THR A 267 -4.12 15.55 0.37
CA THR A 267 -2.82 16.21 0.43
C THR A 267 -1.82 15.43 -0.42
N PRO A 268 -1.14 16.09 -1.38
CA PRO A 268 -0.15 15.44 -2.23
C PRO A 268 0.95 14.73 -1.43
N ARG A 269 1.50 13.68 -2.01
CA ARG A 269 2.57 12.88 -1.37
C ARG A 269 3.74 13.74 -0.92
N ALA A 270 4.07 14.81 -1.65
CA ALA A 270 5.15 15.73 -1.32
C ALA A 270 4.94 16.46 0.03
N GLU A 271 3.70 16.73 0.40
CA GLU A 271 3.33 17.61 1.53
C GLU A 271 2.88 16.81 2.76
N VAL A 272 2.45 15.55 2.59
CA VAL A 272 1.84 14.77 3.66
C VAL A 272 2.74 14.59 4.90
N ALA A 273 4.07 14.55 4.71
CA ALA A 273 5.01 14.43 5.82
C ALA A 273 4.96 15.63 6.80
N ALA A 274 4.62 16.83 6.29
CA ALA A 274 4.41 18.00 7.16
C ALA A 274 3.19 17.82 8.05
N VAL A 275 2.13 17.21 7.53
CA VAL A 275 0.90 16.94 8.29
C VAL A 275 1.17 15.97 9.45
N TYR A 276 1.95 14.92 9.22
CA TYR A 276 2.34 14.00 10.29
C TYR A 276 3.16 14.66 11.38
N ARG A 277 4.05 15.61 11.03
CA ARG A 277 4.86 16.36 12.02
C ARG A 277 4.04 17.24 12.96
N GLU A 278 2.85 17.65 12.55
CA GLU A 278 1.97 18.46 13.38
C GLU A 278 1.12 17.64 14.36
N ALA A 279 1.06 16.33 14.18
CA ALA A 279 0.28 15.43 15.00
C ALA A 279 0.99 15.05 16.31
N ASP A 280 0.20 14.80 17.35
CA ASP A 280 0.63 14.20 18.62
C ASP A 280 0.23 12.71 18.71
N VAL A 281 -0.80 12.29 17.95
CA VAL A 281 -1.25 10.90 17.81
C VAL A 281 -1.78 10.69 16.39
N VAL A 282 -1.40 9.58 15.76
CA VAL A 282 -1.96 9.14 14.47
C VAL A 282 -2.92 7.97 14.71
N VAL A 283 -4.07 8.01 14.06
CA VAL A 283 -5.10 6.97 14.17
C VAL A 283 -5.35 6.31 12.80
N VAL A 284 -5.29 4.98 12.74
CA VAL A 284 -5.54 4.18 11.53
C VAL A 284 -6.63 3.14 11.84
N PRO A 285 -7.92 3.56 11.88
CA PRO A 285 -9.02 2.77 12.38
C PRO A 285 -9.70 1.93 11.28
N SER A 286 -8.89 1.26 10.45
CA SER A 286 -9.39 0.48 9.31
C SER A 286 -10.33 -0.63 9.75
N ARG A 287 -11.43 -0.81 9.00
CA ARG A 287 -12.43 -1.88 9.17
C ARG A 287 -12.16 -3.11 8.32
N TRP A 288 -11.40 -2.97 7.27
CA TRP A 288 -11.05 -4.08 6.37
C TRP A 288 -9.64 -4.61 6.64
N ALA A 289 -9.40 -5.85 6.24
CA ALA A 289 -8.09 -6.49 6.39
C ALA A 289 -7.05 -5.81 5.47
N GLU A 290 -6.45 -4.72 5.96
CA GLU A 290 -5.39 -4.00 5.25
C GLU A 290 -4.24 -4.95 4.92
N PRO A 291 -3.77 -4.97 3.68
CA PRO A 291 -2.60 -5.76 3.34
C PRO A 291 -1.34 -5.32 4.07
N PHE A 292 -1.16 -3.99 4.29
CA PHE A 292 0.03 -3.45 4.97
C PHE A 292 -0.23 -2.16 5.76
N ALA A 293 -0.92 -1.15 5.21
CA ALA A 293 -1.14 0.18 5.81
C ALA A 293 0.15 1.04 5.94
N LEU A 294 0.58 1.67 4.83
CA LEU A 294 1.73 2.60 4.82
C LEU A 294 1.57 3.76 5.82
N THR A 295 0.33 4.22 6.07
CA THR A 295 0.02 5.30 7.02
C THR A 295 0.43 4.98 8.46
N VAL A 296 0.43 3.71 8.87
CA VAL A 296 0.99 3.26 10.16
C VAL A 296 2.49 3.54 10.19
N MET A 297 3.23 3.07 9.18
CA MET A 297 4.68 3.28 9.10
C MET A 297 5.06 4.76 9.00
N GLU A 298 4.28 5.57 8.28
CA GLU A 298 4.50 7.01 8.14
C GLU A 298 4.35 7.75 9.46
N GLY A 299 3.30 7.42 10.24
CA GLY A 299 3.11 7.93 11.60
C GLY A 299 4.26 7.52 12.52
N MET A 300 4.61 6.24 12.51
CA MET A 300 5.73 5.70 13.31
C MET A 300 7.07 6.37 12.94
N ALA A 301 7.35 6.52 11.65
CA ALA A 301 8.56 7.20 11.17
C ALA A 301 8.61 8.66 11.58
N SER A 302 7.47 9.33 11.69
CA SER A 302 7.37 10.71 12.21
C SER A 302 7.56 10.81 13.73
N GLY A 303 7.81 9.68 14.41
CA GLY A 303 8.00 9.63 15.87
C GLY A 303 6.71 9.89 16.65
N VAL A 304 5.55 9.73 16.00
CA VAL A 304 4.24 9.96 16.58
C VAL A 304 3.65 8.61 17.03
N PRO A 305 3.06 8.49 18.24
CA PRO A 305 2.30 7.33 18.63
C PRO A 305 1.21 6.99 17.61
N VAL A 306 1.12 5.73 17.22
CA VAL A 306 0.10 5.26 16.30
C VAL A 306 -0.88 4.34 17.04
N ILE A 307 -2.17 4.65 16.95
CA ILE A 307 -3.26 3.76 17.36
C ILE A 307 -3.87 3.19 16.08
N ALA A 308 -3.91 1.87 15.95
CA ALA A 308 -4.38 1.23 14.72
C ALA A 308 -5.26 0.01 14.99
N SER A 309 -6.14 -0.32 14.06
CA SER A 309 -6.99 -1.51 14.18
C SER A 309 -6.18 -2.80 14.08
N ALA A 310 -6.43 -3.75 14.97
CA ALA A 310 -5.81 -5.09 14.98
C ALA A 310 -6.42 -5.98 13.89
N ILE A 311 -6.21 -5.64 12.60
CA ILE A 311 -6.80 -6.35 11.46
C ILE A 311 -5.84 -6.44 10.26
N GLY A 312 -5.88 -7.55 9.53
CA GLY A 312 -5.04 -7.78 8.35
C GLY A 312 -3.55 -7.76 8.67
N GLY A 313 -2.76 -7.05 7.86
CA GLY A 313 -1.31 -6.86 8.07
C GLY A 313 -0.95 -5.76 9.07
N ILE A 314 -1.92 -4.98 9.59
CA ILE A 314 -1.64 -3.88 10.52
C ILE A 314 -0.87 -4.34 11.77
N PRO A 315 -1.21 -5.46 12.43
CA PRO A 315 -0.46 -5.94 13.60
C PRO A 315 1.02 -6.21 13.29
N GLU A 316 1.33 -6.74 12.10
CA GLU A 316 2.72 -6.98 11.69
C GLU A 316 3.48 -5.67 11.47
N VAL A 317 2.79 -4.66 10.90
CA VAL A 317 3.37 -3.33 10.62
C VAL A 317 3.61 -2.55 11.90
N ALA A 318 2.65 -2.55 12.83
CA ALA A 318 2.75 -1.84 14.10
C ALA A 318 3.75 -2.52 15.06
N GLY A 319 3.93 -3.84 14.93
CA GLY A 319 4.74 -4.63 15.85
C GLY A 319 4.37 -4.37 17.30
N ASP A 320 5.34 -4.42 18.18
CA ASP A 320 5.16 -4.10 19.61
C ASP A 320 5.24 -2.58 19.90
N ALA A 321 5.45 -1.76 18.87
CA ALA A 321 5.68 -0.33 19.03
C ALA A 321 4.40 0.51 19.00
N GLY A 322 3.41 0.12 18.18
CA GLY A 322 2.12 0.78 18.10
C GLY A 322 1.13 0.36 19.19
N VAL A 323 -0.02 1.02 19.23
CA VAL A 323 -1.16 0.66 20.08
C VAL A 323 -2.23 0.04 19.17
N LEU A 324 -2.61 -1.20 19.47
CA LEU A 324 -3.62 -1.91 18.70
C LEU A 324 -4.97 -1.89 19.41
N VAL A 325 -6.04 -1.61 18.66
CA VAL A 325 -7.42 -1.62 19.13
C VAL A 325 -8.28 -2.52 18.25
N ARG A 326 -9.42 -2.95 18.73
CA ARG A 326 -10.37 -3.74 17.92
C ARG A 326 -10.88 -2.91 16.74
N PRO A 327 -11.01 -3.53 15.55
CA PRO A 327 -11.63 -2.86 14.40
C PRO A 327 -13.07 -2.44 14.74
N ASP A 328 -13.48 -1.28 14.21
CA ASP A 328 -14.85 -0.76 14.36
C ASP A 328 -15.32 -0.58 15.81
N ASP A 329 -14.38 -0.27 16.72
CA ASP A 329 -14.66 -0.04 18.15
C ASP A 329 -14.27 1.40 18.56
N PRO A 330 -15.20 2.37 18.42
CA PRO A 330 -14.94 3.74 18.82
C PRO A 330 -14.77 3.92 20.33
N ALA A 331 -15.25 2.95 21.17
CA ALA A 331 -15.10 3.04 22.61
C ALA A 331 -13.66 2.67 23.05
N GLU A 332 -13.10 1.59 22.50
CA GLU A 332 -11.72 1.20 22.76
C GLU A 332 -10.74 2.25 22.19
N LEU A 333 -11.04 2.79 21.00
CA LEU A 333 -10.26 3.88 20.43
C LEU A 333 -10.29 5.13 21.30
N ALA A 334 -11.45 5.51 21.84
CA ALA A 334 -11.57 6.65 22.77
C ALA A 334 -10.75 6.43 24.04
N ALA A 335 -10.80 5.24 24.65
CA ALA A 335 -10.00 4.92 25.83
C ALA A 335 -8.48 4.99 25.55
N ALA A 336 -8.04 4.51 24.38
CA ALA A 336 -6.63 4.62 23.97
C ALA A 336 -6.20 6.08 23.76
N LEU A 337 -7.07 6.91 23.17
CA LEU A 337 -6.83 8.35 23.00
C LEU A 337 -6.78 9.06 24.37
N GLU A 338 -7.68 8.73 25.29
CA GLU A 338 -7.72 9.29 26.66
C GLU A 338 -6.42 9.00 27.40
N ALA A 339 -5.96 7.76 27.40
CA ALA A 339 -4.69 7.38 28.02
C ALA A 339 -3.49 8.17 27.47
N LEU A 340 -3.47 8.44 26.14
CA LEU A 340 -2.43 9.28 25.54
C LEU A 340 -2.63 10.78 25.76
N ALA A 341 -3.85 11.24 26.02
CA ALA A 341 -4.12 12.63 26.37
C ALA A 341 -3.63 12.94 27.81
N ASP A 342 -3.88 12.03 28.73
CA ASP A 342 -3.60 12.19 30.14
C ASP A 342 -2.12 11.97 30.52
N ASP A 343 -1.40 11.10 29.79
CA ASP A 343 0.00 10.73 30.09
C ASP A 343 0.95 11.12 28.93
N GLU A 344 1.57 12.30 29.07
CA GLU A 344 2.57 12.78 28.11
C GLU A 344 3.82 11.89 28.08
N ALA A 345 4.23 11.32 29.22
CA ALA A 345 5.41 10.46 29.28
C ALA A 345 5.14 9.13 28.54
N LEU A 346 3.93 8.57 28.69
CA LEU A 346 3.47 7.42 27.91
C LEU A 346 3.50 7.74 26.41
N ARG A 347 2.95 8.89 26.01
CA ARG A 347 2.90 9.32 24.62
C ARG A 347 4.29 9.45 24.02
N ARG A 348 5.23 10.11 24.71
CA ARG A 348 6.63 10.24 24.29
C ARG A 348 7.33 8.88 24.18
N ARG A 349 7.11 7.99 25.16
CA ARG A 349 7.70 6.65 25.16
C ARG A 349 7.23 5.82 23.97
N ILE A 350 5.93 5.85 23.66
CA ILE A 350 5.37 5.15 22.50
C ILE A 350 5.91 5.76 21.19
N GLY A 351 5.91 7.09 21.06
CA GLY A 351 6.46 7.76 19.87
C GLY A 351 7.93 7.40 19.60
N THR A 352 8.75 7.33 20.66
CA THR A 352 10.15 6.90 20.56
C THR A 352 10.26 5.45 20.09
N ARG A 353 9.43 4.53 20.62
CA ARG A 353 9.38 3.13 20.15
C ARG A 353 8.95 3.05 18.67
N CYS A 354 7.91 3.79 18.31
CA CYS A 354 7.43 3.88 16.92
C CYS A 354 8.55 4.32 15.97
N ARG A 355 9.28 5.38 16.32
CA ARG A 355 10.41 5.87 15.52
C ARG A 355 11.52 4.85 15.41
N SER A 356 11.90 4.20 16.50
CA SER A 356 12.94 3.17 16.51
C SER A 356 12.56 1.98 15.62
N TRP A 357 11.32 1.54 15.69
CA TRP A 357 10.79 0.49 14.82
C TRP A 357 10.86 0.88 13.35
N ALA A 358 10.36 2.07 12.98
CA ALA A 358 10.37 2.53 11.60
C ALA A 358 11.78 2.65 11.02
N ARG A 359 12.78 3.05 11.83
CA ARG A 359 14.19 3.14 11.39
C ARG A 359 14.81 1.80 11.03
N THR A 360 14.34 0.71 11.60
CA THR A 360 14.79 -0.66 11.27
C THR A 360 13.95 -1.32 10.18
N HIS A 361 12.89 -0.64 9.72
CA HIS A 361 11.97 -1.12 8.69
C HIS A 361 11.82 -0.07 7.56
N ASP A 362 12.93 0.53 7.16
CA ASP A 362 12.97 1.49 6.05
C ASP A 362 12.97 0.80 4.67
N TRP A 363 13.04 1.59 3.60
CA TRP A 363 13.06 1.03 2.25
C TRP A 363 14.33 0.20 1.97
N ALA A 364 15.46 0.48 2.61
CA ALA A 364 16.67 -0.33 2.45
C ALA A 364 16.48 -1.74 3.04
N TRP A 365 15.82 -1.85 4.20
CA TRP A 365 15.43 -3.12 4.78
C TRP A 365 14.45 -3.89 3.89
N ALA A 366 13.39 -3.24 3.39
CA ALA A 366 12.41 -3.84 2.48
C ALA A 366 13.07 -4.31 1.18
N ARG A 367 13.99 -3.51 0.62
CA ARG A 367 14.77 -3.85 -0.55
C ARG A 367 15.63 -5.09 -0.33
N GLY A 368 16.32 -5.19 0.79
CA GLY A 368 17.11 -6.39 1.13
C GLY A 368 16.27 -7.67 1.18
N ARG A 369 15.00 -7.57 1.63
CA ARG A 369 14.04 -8.69 1.58
C ARG A 369 13.67 -9.06 0.14
N LEU A 370 13.45 -8.07 -0.71
CA LEU A 370 13.19 -8.30 -2.14
C LEU A 370 14.42 -8.93 -2.82
N ASP A 371 15.61 -8.41 -2.55
CA ASP A 371 16.85 -8.94 -3.14
C ASP A 371 17.09 -10.41 -2.80
N ALA A 372 16.76 -10.83 -1.58
CA ALA A 372 16.82 -12.24 -1.20
C ALA A 372 15.90 -13.10 -2.08
N VAL A 373 14.66 -12.65 -2.30
CA VAL A 373 13.71 -13.35 -3.20
C VAL A 373 14.22 -13.37 -4.64
N LEU A 374 14.74 -12.24 -5.14
CA LEU A 374 15.24 -12.15 -6.51
C LEU A 374 16.49 -13.04 -6.73
N THR A 375 17.32 -13.20 -5.71
CA THR A 375 18.47 -14.12 -5.73
C THR A 375 18.03 -15.59 -5.82
N GLU A 376 17.00 -15.99 -5.04
CA GLU A 376 16.41 -17.33 -5.16
C GLU A 376 15.86 -17.56 -6.56
N VAL A 377 15.14 -16.59 -7.12
CA VAL A 377 14.55 -16.63 -8.46
C VAL A 377 15.63 -16.76 -9.55
N ALA A 378 16.75 -16.05 -9.40
CA ALA A 378 17.86 -16.13 -10.36
C ALA A 378 18.60 -17.47 -10.33
N GLY A 379 18.65 -18.13 -9.18
CA GLY A 379 19.27 -19.46 -9.02
C GLY A 379 18.45 -20.62 -9.57
N VAL A 380 17.15 -20.40 -9.82
CA VAL A 380 16.25 -21.37 -10.44
C VAL A 380 16.26 -21.15 -11.96
N SER A 381 17.17 -21.83 -12.71
CA SER A 381 17.10 -21.84 -14.17
C SER A 381 15.71 -22.29 -14.64
N PRO A 382 15.12 -21.64 -15.66
CA PRO A 382 13.82 -22.07 -16.18
C PRO A 382 13.96 -23.50 -16.70
N THR A 383 13.24 -24.45 -16.10
CA THR A 383 13.13 -25.80 -16.62
C THR A 383 12.38 -25.73 -17.95
N PRO A 384 12.96 -26.14 -19.08
CA PRO A 384 12.23 -26.19 -20.34
C PRO A 384 11.03 -27.11 -20.18
N VAL A 385 9.84 -26.57 -20.44
CA VAL A 385 8.61 -27.38 -20.56
C VAL A 385 8.68 -28.07 -21.89
N GLY A 386 8.87 -29.42 -21.82
CA GLY A 386 8.78 -30.30 -22.99
C GLY A 386 7.36 -30.39 -23.54
#